data_7d8f65ec22f010aa9ad1c31e65816b05
#
_entry.id   7d8f65ec22f010aa9ad1c31e65816b05
#
_cell.length_a   1.000
_cell.length_b   1.000
_cell.length_c   1.000
_cell.angle_alpha   90.00
_cell.angle_beta   90.00
_cell.angle_gamma   90.00
#
_symmetry.space_group_name_H-M   'P 1'
#
loop_
_entity.id
_entity.type
_entity.pdbx_description
1 polymer ?
#
loop_
_entity_poly.entity_id
_entity_poly.type
_entity_poly.pdbx_seq_one_letter_code
_entity_poly.pdbx_strand_id
1 'polypeptide(L)'
;MFTTNELSAIDSSYFRILQAGAYCVTLQSKNTKHYWHLIAEDGLNYTSCQINHKHHYENPYHRHRNKPNLKSALNEIRSHDAFHLKRQKRSTPNRNAPYC
;
A
#
# COMPACT_ATOMS: atom_id res chain seq x y z
N MET A 1 6.41 -13.95 8.94
CA MET A 1 6.77 -12.56 9.30
C MET A 1 7.66 -11.94 8.25
N PHE A 2 7.67 -10.62 8.20
CA PHE A 2 8.56 -9.92 7.29
C PHE A 2 10.00 -10.01 7.79
N THR A 3 10.95 -10.20 6.87
CA THR A 3 12.37 -10.28 7.22
C THR A 3 12.95 -8.87 7.37
N THR A 4 14.09 -8.79 8.05
CA THR A 4 14.83 -7.53 8.16
C THR A 4 15.20 -6.99 6.78
N ASN A 5 15.59 -7.87 5.86
CA ASN A 5 15.95 -7.47 4.50
C ASN A 5 14.74 -6.89 3.76
N GLU A 6 13.57 -7.51 3.92
CA GLU A 6 12.35 -6.99 3.31
C GLU A 6 12.01 -5.61 3.83
N LEU A 7 12.07 -5.42 5.15
CA LEU A 7 11.77 -4.14 5.77
C LEU A 7 12.77 -3.07 5.34
N SER A 8 14.05 -3.42 5.25
CA SER A 8 15.10 -2.49 4.84
C SER A 8 14.97 -2.07 3.38
N ALA A 9 14.29 -2.86 2.57
CA ALA A 9 14.12 -2.58 1.14
C ALA A 9 12.94 -1.63 0.85
N ILE A 10 12.18 -1.23 1.88
CA ILE A 10 11.10 -0.25 1.69
C ILE A 10 11.70 1.09 1.30
N ASP A 11 11.26 1.60 0.15
CA ASP A 11 11.82 2.84 -0.42
C ASP A 11 11.25 4.06 0.31
N SER A 12 12.05 4.68 1.17
CA SER A 12 11.64 5.84 1.93
C SER A 12 11.54 7.12 1.09
N SER A 13 12.03 7.09 -0.14
CA SER A 13 11.82 8.21 -1.06
C SER A 13 10.43 8.17 -1.68
N TYR A 14 9.83 6.99 -1.76
CA TYR A 14 8.48 6.82 -2.27
C TYR A 14 7.43 6.81 -1.16
N PHE A 15 7.72 6.14 -0.07
CA PHE A 15 6.81 5.97 1.05
C PHE A 15 7.25 6.75 2.28
N ARG A 16 6.26 7.32 2.96
CA ARG A 16 6.44 7.75 4.34
C ARG A 16 6.16 6.54 5.23
N ILE A 17 7.18 6.10 5.96
CA ILE A 17 7.07 4.91 6.80
C ILE A 17 6.55 5.35 8.16
N LEU A 18 5.32 4.94 8.50
CA LEU A 18 4.69 5.29 9.77
C LEU A 18 4.99 4.25 10.85
N GLN A 19 5.10 3.00 10.44
CA GLN A 19 5.42 1.89 11.33
C GLN A 19 6.03 0.77 10.50
N ALA A 20 7.06 0.12 11.02
CA ALA A 20 7.65 -1.04 10.36
C ALA A 20 8.01 -2.09 11.42
N GLY A 21 7.37 -3.23 11.33
CA GLY A 21 7.60 -4.34 12.25
C GLY A 21 7.50 -5.67 11.54
N ALA A 22 7.85 -6.73 12.24
CA ALA A 22 7.90 -8.07 11.67
C ALA A 22 6.55 -8.55 11.16
N TYR A 23 5.45 -8.09 11.75
CA TYR A 23 4.11 -8.56 11.42
C TYR A 23 3.22 -7.51 10.81
N CYS A 24 3.55 -6.24 10.93
CA CYS A 24 2.78 -5.20 10.28
C CYS A 24 3.63 -4.00 9.90
N VAL A 25 3.26 -3.39 8.78
CA VAL A 25 3.92 -2.19 8.25
C VAL A 25 2.83 -1.20 7.87
N THR A 26 2.97 0.04 8.30
CA THR A 26 2.04 1.11 7.95
C THR A 26 2.79 2.17 7.15
N LEU A 27 2.29 2.45 5.96
CA LEU A 27 2.93 3.35 5.01
C LEU A 27 1.94 4.39 4.51
N GLN A 28 2.47 5.51 4.05
CA GLN A 28 1.72 6.47 3.26
C GLN A 28 2.48 6.72 1.95
N SER A 29 1.80 6.55 0.82
CA SER A 29 2.37 6.91 -0.48
C SER A 29 2.53 8.43 -0.54
N LYS A 30 3.72 8.92 -0.87
CA LYS A 30 3.98 10.35 -0.89
C LYS A 30 3.24 11.06 -2.02
N ASN A 31 3.02 10.37 -3.14
CA ASN A 31 2.37 10.95 -4.32
C ASN A 31 0.85 11.03 -4.19
N THR A 32 0.19 9.98 -3.77
CA THR A 32 -1.28 9.95 -3.64
C THR A 32 -1.76 10.37 -2.26
N LYS A 33 -0.89 10.29 -1.24
CA LYS A 33 -1.21 10.46 0.17
C LYS A 33 -2.13 9.39 0.73
N HIS A 34 -2.30 8.29 0.01
CA HIS A 34 -3.09 7.15 0.48
C HIS A 34 -2.33 6.40 1.57
N TYR A 35 -3.09 5.77 2.46
CA TYR A 35 -2.54 4.99 3.57
C TYR A 35 -2.65 3.50 3.27
N TRP A 36 -1.62 2.76 3.67
CA TRP A 36 -1.52 1.32 3.46
C TRP A 36 -1.09 0.65 4.74
N HIS A 37 -1.82 -0.39 5.13
CA HIS A 37 -1.48 -1.21 6.27
C HIS A 37 -1.27 -2.64 5.80
N LEU A 38 -0.06 -3.14 5.98
CA LEU A 38 0.37 -4.43 5.47
C LEU A 38 0.56 -5.38 6.65
N ILE A 39 -0.07 -6.54 6.58
CA ILE A 39 -0.03 -7.54 7.64
C ILE A 39 0.61 -8.80 7.11
N ALA A 40 1.62 -9.30 7.83
CA ALA A 40 2.25 -10.58 7.51
C ALA A 40 1.35 -11.71 8.01
N GLU A 41 1.02 -12.64 7.12
CA GLU A 41 0.24 -13.83 7.46
C GLU A 41 1.11 -15.05 7.20
N ASP A 42 1.51 -15.73 8.30
CA ASP A 42 2.37 -16.91 8.20
C ASP A 42 1.53 -18.15 7.98
N GLY A 43 1.87 -18.90 6.92
CA GLY A 43 1.35 -20.24 6.69
C GLY A 43 2.37 -21.28 7.11
N LEU A 44 2.12 -22.56 6.76
CA LEU A 44 3.01 -23.65 7.15
C LEU A 44 4.40 -23.50 6.56
N ASN A 45 4.50 -23.15 5.28
CA ASN A 45 5.78 -23.05 4.57
C ASN A 45 5.93 -21.73 3.84
N TYR A 46 5.12 -20.72 4.17
CA TYR A 46 5.14 -19.46 3.45
C TYR A 46 4.63 -18.33 4.33
N THR A 47 4.98 -17.11 3.96
CA THR A 47 4.41 -15.89 4.50
C THR A 47 3.75 -15.15 3.36
N SER A 48 2.51 -14.73 3.56
CA SER A 48 1.84 -13.84 2.62
C SER A 48 1.64 -12.47 3.24
N CYS A 49 1.31 -11.50 2.40
CA CYS A 49 1.10 -10.12 2.84
C CYS A 49 -0.32 -9.69 2.52
N GLN A 50 -1.09 -9.35 3.56
CA GLN A 50 -2.42 -8.78 3.41
C GLN A 50 -2.30 -7.27 3.26
N ILE A 51 -2.87 -6.71 2.20
CA ILE A 51 -2.84 -5.28 1.94
C ILE A 51 -4.17 -4.67 2.32
N ASN A 52 -4.14 -3.66 3.19
CA ASN A 52 -5.29 -2.86 3.57
C ASN A 52 -5.05 -1.41 3.18
N HIS A 53 -6.09 -0.72 2.76
CA HIS A 53 -5.98 0.58 2.08
C HIS A 53 -7.04 1.56 2.58
N LYS A 54 -6.69 2.83 2.62
CA LYS A 54 -7.65 3.92 2.82
C LYS A 54 -7.12 5.19 2.18
N HIS A 55 -8.02 6.08 1.76
CA HIS A 55 -7.62 7.35 1.13
C HIS A 55 -7.32 8.45 2.15
N HIS A 56 -8.11 8.52 3.21
CA HIS A 56 -7.99 9.59 4.20
C HIS A 56 -7.73 9.02 5.58
N TYR A 57 -7.05 9.79 6.39
CA TYR A 57 -6.65 9.37 7.73
C TYR A 57 -7.84 8.90 8.59
N GLU A 58 -8.97 9.61 8.52
CA GLU A 58 -10.14 9.31 9.35
C GLU A 58 -10.91 8.08 8.89
N ASN A 59 -10.68 7.61 7.67
CA ASN A 59 -11.42 6.47 7.14
C ASN A 59 -10.93 5.16 7.73
N PRO A 60 -11.81 4.17 7.88
CA PRO A 60 -11.35 2.84 8.24
C PRO A 60 -10.60 2.20 7.05
N TYR A 61 -9.64 1.33 7.37
CA TYR A 61 -9.00 0.53 6.33
C TYR A 61 -10.00 -0.47 5.75
N HIS A 62 -9.86 -0.72 4.44
CA HIS A 62 -10.57 -1.81 3.79
C HIS A 62 -9.55 -2.73 3.14
N ARG A 63 -9.90 -4.00 3.04
CA ARG A 63 -9.01 -5.00 2.47
C ARG A 63 -8.90 -4.80 0.96
N HIS A 64 -7.66 -4.75 0.46
CA HIS A 64 -7.39 -4.59 -0.96
C HIS A 64 -7.16 -5.95 -1.62
N ARG A 65 -6.07 -6.63 -1.25
CA ARG A 65 -5.77 -8.00 -1.69
C ARG A 65 -4.59 -8.56 -0.92
N ASN A 66 -4.33 -9.85 -1.12
CA ASN A 66 -3.14 -10.50 -0.57
C ASN A 66 -2.09 -10.66 -1.66
N LYS A 67 -0.83 -10.60 -1.27
CA LYS A 67 0.31 -10.85 -2.13
C LYS A 67 1.24 -11.85 -1.46
N PRO A 68 2.07 -12.58 -2.26
CA PRO A 68 2.91 -13.62 -1.69
C PRO A 68 4.02 -13.12 -0.77
N ASN A 69 4.45 -11.87 -0.91
CA ASN A 69 5.50 -11.31 -0.07
C ASN A 69 5.43 -9.80 -0.04
N LEU A 70 6.28 -9.17 0.79
CA LEU A 70 6.28 -7.74 0.96
C LEU A 70 6.65 -7.01 -0.34
N LYS A 71 7.64 -7.50 -1.06
CA LYS A 71 8.06 -6.88 -2.32
C LYS A 71 6.92 -6.82 -3.32
N SER A 72 6.18 -7.91 -3.48
CA SER A 72 5.02 -7.95 -4.38
C SER A 72 3.93 -7.00 -3.92
N ALA A 73 3.72 -6.89 -2.60
CA ALA A 73 2.75 -5.96 -2.03
C ALA A 73 3.13 -4.51 -2.34
N LEU A 74 4.40 -4.15 -2.18
CA LEU A 74 4.87 -2.79 -2.48
C LEU A 74 4.73 -2.47 -3.97
N ASN A 75 4.99 -3.44 -4.85
CA ASN A 75 4.80 -3.26 -6.29
C ASN A 75 3.32 -3.07 -6.63
N GLU A 76 2.44 -3.80 -5.97
CA GLU A 76 1.00 -3.64 -6.14
C GLU A 76 0.56 -2.23 -5.75
N ILE A 77 1.07 -1.72 -4.63
CA ILE A 77 0.76 -0.36 -4.17
C ILE A 77 1.21 0.67 -5.19
N ARG A 78 2.43 0.54 -5.72
CA ARG A 78 2.95 1.46 -6.74
C ARG A 78 2.08 1.45 -8.00
N SER A 79 1.65 0.27 -8.43
CA SER A 79 0.76 0.13 -9.59
C SER A 79 -0.59 0.79 -9.34
N HIS A 80 -1.14 0.59 -8.15
CA HIS A 80 -2.41 1.21 -7.76
C HIS A 80 -2.29 2.73 -7.72
N ASP A 81 -1.20 3.24 -7.15
CA ASP A 81 -0.96 4.68 -7.09
C ASP A 81 -0.84 5.28 -8.50
N ALA A 82 -0.09 4.61 -9.37
CA ALA A 82 0.09 5.07 -10.75
C ALA A 82 -1.24 5.10 -11.49
N PHE A 83 -2.06 4.07 -11.32
CA PHE A 83 -3.40 4.01 -11.92
C PHE A 83 -4.28 5.13 -11.40
N HIS A 84 -4.26 5.38 -10.10
CA HIS A 84 -5.06 6.43 -9.47
C HIS A 84 -4.67 7.81 -10.00
N LEU A 85 -3.37 8.09 -10.07
CA LEU A 85 -2.88 9.38 -10.58
C LEU A 85 -3.24 9.56 -12.04
N LYS A 86 -3.15 8.50 -12.84
CA LYS A 86 -3.52 8.54 -14.25
C LYS A 86 -5.01 8.84 -14.42
N ARG A 87 -5.86 8.25 -13.59
CA ARG A 87 -7.30 8.52 -13.61
C ARG A 87 -7.61 9.96 -13.24
N GLN A 88 -6.97 10.49 -12.21
CA GLN A 88 -7.15 11.88 -11.81
C GLN A 88 -6.78 12.83 -12.96
N LYS A 89 -5.65 12.56 -13.61
CA LYS A 89 -5.20 13.38 -14.72
C LYS A 89 -6.18 13.36 -15.88
N ARG A 90 -6.77 12.19 -16.18
CA ARG A 90 -7.74 12.05 -17.26
C ARG A 90 -9.05 12.73 -16.96
N SER A 91 -9.48 12.72 -15.72
CA SER A 91 -10.78 13.25 -15.31
C SER A 91 -10.71 14.72 -14.92
N THR A 92 -9.55 15.36 -15.00
CA THR A 92 -9.40 16.77 -14.65
C THR A 92 -10.41 17.68 -15.35
N PRO A 93 -10.70 17.53 -16.66
CA PRO A 93 -11.69 18.37 -17.30
C PRO A 93 -13.14 18.08 -16.86
N ASN A 94 -13.41 16.92 -16.32
CA ASN A 94 -14.73 16.52 -15.89
C ASN A 94 -14.82 16.55 -14.37
N ARG A 95 -15.26 17.67 -13.85
CA ARG A 95 -15.31 17.88 -12.41
C ARG A 95 -16.35 17.05 -11.69
N ASN A 96 -17.28 16.49 -12.42
CA ASN A 96 -18.35 15.68 -11.86
C ASN A 96 -18.02 14.19 -11.88
N ALA A 97 -16.84 13.82 -12.37
CA ALA A 97 -16.44 12.42 -12.40
C ALA A 97 -16.28 11.90 -10.97
N PRO A 98 -16.86 10.73 -10.65
CA PRO A 98 -16.68 10.14 -9.35
C PRO A 98 -15.24 9.63 -9.19
N TYR A 99 -14.72 9.74 -7.98
CA TYR A 99 -13.40 9.23 -7.63
C TYR A 99 -13.55 8.12 -6.60
N CYS A 100 -12.71 7.13 -6.74
CA CYS A 100 -12.67 6.05 -5.76
C CYS A 100 -11.99 6.50 -4.49
#